data_f19ab945026233cc6f3afba122c695a7
#
_entry.id   f19ab945026233cc6f3afba122c695a7
#
_cell.length_a   1.000
_cell.length_b   1.000
_cell.length_c   1.000
_cell.angle_alpha   90.00
_cell.angle_beta   90.00
_cell.angle_gamma   90.00
#
_symmetry.space_group_name_H-M   'P 1'
#
loop_
_entity.id
_entity.type
_entity.pdbx_description
1 polymer ?
#
loop_
_entity_poly.entity_id
_entity_poly.type
_entity_poly.pdbx_seq_one_letter_code
_entity_poly.pdbx_strand_id
1 'polypeptide(L)'
;NTPELKWELIQNGAIFHTTTDSEVIAFHIARERVHTRTVEDAVLKTAHKLKGAYALVVMSPRKLIGIRDPLGLKPLCLGKRDNTYVLASESCALTSVGAEFVRDIEPGEMVTISKKGIESNKELAGGKHAHCVFEYIYFARLDSEMDGVKIYDARIRGGKSLAKSYPVEADLVAGVPESGIPAAKGYSEESGIPFGFAFYKNSYIGRTFIKPT
;
A
#
# COMPACT_ATOMS: atom_id res chain seq x y z
N ASN A 1 -11.98 -12.36 -1.71
CA ASN A 1 -12.90 -13.47 -1.28
C ASN A 1 -13.49 -13.26 0.12
N THR A 2 -13.65 -12.01 0.56
CA THR A 2 -14.22 -11.68 1.88
C THR A 2 -15.62 -12.26 2.12
N PRO A 3 -16.56 -12.25 1.15
CA PRO A 3 -17.90 -12.80 1.39
C PRO A 3 -17.89 -14.29 1.75
N GLU A 4 -17.09 -15.08 1.04
CA GLU A 4 -16.99 -16.53 1.31
C GLU A 4 -16.38 -16.80 2.68
N LEU A 5 -15.29 -16.10 3.01
CA LEU A 5 -14.62 -16.23 4.30
C LEU A 5 -15.52 -15.77 5.46
N LYS A 6 -16.28 -14.69 5.26
CA LYS A 6 -17.26 -14.22 6.23
C LYS A 6 -18.38 -15.23 6.46
N TRP A 7 -18.89 -15.82 5.37
CA TRP A 7 -19.94 -16.82 5.44
C TRP A 7 -19.49 -18.08 6.19
N GLU A 8 -18.27 -18.56 5.93
CA GLU A 8 -17.68 -19.67 6.68
C GLU A 8 -17.68 -19.41 8.20
N LEU A 9 -17.32 -18.20 8.61
CA LEU A 9 -17.27 -17.81 10.01
C LEU A 9 -18.68 -17.73 10.63
N ILE A 10 -19.65 -17.16 9.91
CA ILE A 10 -21.06 -17.06 10.37
C ILE A 10 -21.65 -18.45 10.60
N GLN A 11 -21.42 -19.40 9.69
CA GLN A 11 -21.88 -20.79 9.86
C GLN A 11 -21.28 -21.47 11.10
N ASN A 12 -20.17 -20.98 11.61
CA ASN A 12 -19.52 -21.45 12.83
C ASN A 12 -19.79 -20.53 14.04
N GLY A 13 -20.84 -19.71 14.00
CA GLY A 13 -21.33 -18.92 15.11
C GLY A 13 -20.65 -17.57 15.32
N ALA A 14 -19.85 -17.07 14.37
CA ALA A 14 -19.25 -15.73 14.47
C ALA A 14 -20.31 -14.64 14.27
N ILE A 15 -20.27 -13.62 15.12
CA ILE A 15 -21.12 -12.43 15.05
C ILE A 15 -20.24 -11.25 14.64
N PHE A 16 -20.58 -10.58 13.53
CA PHE A 16 -19.84 -9.43 13.02
C PHE A 16 -20.52 -8.14 13.43
N HIS A 17 -19.70 -7.14 13.79
CA HIS A 17 -20.16 -5.80 14.19
C HIS A 17 -19.99 -4.76 13.08
N THR A 18 -19.19 -5.10 12.06
CA THR A 18 -18.89 -4.19 10.95
C THR A 18 -19.05 -4.88 9.59
N THR A 19 -18.95 -4.11 8.52
CA THR A 19 -18.90 -4.61 7.14
C THR A 19 -17.48 -4.67 6.59
N THR A 20 -16.45 -4.41 7.42
CA THR A 20 -15.05 -4.35 6.98
C THR A 20 -14.47 -5.73 6.76
N ASP A 21 -13.63 -5.87 5.75
CA ASP A 21 -12.85 -7.09 5.49
C ASP A 21 -11.82 -7.38 6.60
N SER A 22 -11.30 -6.32 7.23
CA SER A 22 -10.34 -6.43 8.33
C SER A 22 -10.90 -7.20 9.52
N GLU A 23 -12.19 -7.04 9.84
CA GLU A 23 -12.85 -7.81 10.89
C GLU A 23 -12.89 -9.31 10.54
N VAL A 24 -13.19 -9.63 9.27
CA VAL A 24 -13.20 -11.03 8.80
C VAL A 24 -11.81 -11.65 8.93
N ILE A 25 -10.76 -10.91 8.55
CA ILE A 25 -9.37 -11.37 8.69
C ILE A 25 -9.00 -11.58 10.16
N ALA A 26 -9.36 -10.66 11.04
CA ALA A 26 -9.11 -10.77 12.48
C ALA A 26 -9.77 -12.02 13.09
N PHE A 27 -11.02 -12.30 12.72
CA PHE A 27 -11.73 -13.53 13.16
C PHE A 27 -11.03 -14.80 12.65
N HIS A 28 -10.57 -14.83 11.39
CA HIS A 28 -9.81 -15.97 10.87
C HIS A 28 -8.49 -16.17 11.63
N ILE A 29 -7.75 -15.11 11.89
CA ILE A 29 -6.51 -15.18 12.69
C ILE A 29 -6.82 -15.72 14.10
N ALA A 30 -7.85 -15.21 14.74
CA ALA A 30 -8.26 -15.66 16.08
C ALA A 30 -8.64 -17.16 16.09
N ARG A 31 -9.37 -17.61 15.07
CA ARG A 31 -9.73 -19.03 14.91
C ARG A 31 -8.52 -19.92 14.67
N GLU A 32 -7.63 -19.53 13.76
CA GLU A 32 -6.39 -20.28 13.51
C GLU A 32 -5.49 -20.30 14.75
N ARG A 33 -5.52 -19.23 15.56
CA ARG A 33 -4.73 -19.16 16.80
C ARG A 33 -5.08 -20.23 17.83
N VAL A 34 -6.30 -20.73 17.82
CA VAL A 34 -6.71 -21.85 18.69
C VAL A 34 -5.96 -23.14 18.33
N HIS A 35 -5.60 -23.30 17.07
CA HIS A 35 -4.97 -24.50 16.52
C HIS A 35 -3.48 -24.35 16.21
N THR A 36 -2.87 -23.19 16.54
CA THR A 36 -1.45 -22.90 16.29
C THR A 36 -0.72 -22.56 17.58
N ARG A 37 0.59 -22.79 17.60
CA ARG A 37 1.44 -22.47 18.76
C ARG A 37 1.74 -20.98 18.88
N THR A 38 1.86 -20.30 17.75
CA THR A 38 2.25 -18.89 17.70
C THR A 38 1.22 -18.05 16.93
N VAL A 39 1.24 -16.75 17.13
CA VAL A 39 0.38 -15.83 16.37
C VAL A 39 0.85 -15.71 14.92
N GLU A 40 2.14 -15.84 14.66
CA GLU A 40 2.71 -15.85 13.32
C GLU A 40 2.17 -17.00 12.48
N ASP A 41 2.11 -18.20 13.06
CA ASP A 41 1.54 -19.36 12.37
C ASP A 41 0.06 -19.15 12.04
N ALA A 42 -0.68 -18.49 12.94
CA ALA A 42 -2.09 -18.18 12.73
C ALA A 42 -2.26 -17.14 11.59
N VAL A 43 -1.43 -16.09 11.57
CA VAL A 43 -1.41 -15.09 10.49
C VAL A 43 -1.07 -15.75 9.16
N LEU A 44 -0.03 -16.57 9.12
CA LEU A 44 0.41 -17.25 7.91
C LEU A 44 -0.66 -18.21 7.36
N LYS A 45 -1.26 -19.03 8.21
CA LYS A 45 -2.37 -19.91 7.83
C LYS A 45 -3.59 -19.15 7.31
N THR A 46 -3.90 -18.00 7.92
CA THR A 46 -4.95 -17.11 7.43
C THR A 46 -4.58 -16.55 6.06
N ALA A 47 -3.35 -16.08 5.89
CA ALA A 47 -2.88 -15.51 4.64
C ALA A 47 -2.98 -16.49 3.45
N HIS A 48 -2.77 -17.77 3.66
CA HIS A 48 -3.01 -18.82 2.63
C HIS A 48 -4.46 -18.88 2.14
N LYS A 49 -5.43 -18.44 2.96
CA LYS A 49 -6.85 -18.41 2.59
C LYS A 49 -7.25 -17.13 1.87
N LEU A 50 -6.46 -16.06 2.04
CA LEU A 50 -6.76 -14.76 1.45
C LEU A 50 -6.49 -14.78 -0.06
N LYS A 51 -7.44 -14.26 -0.84
CA LYS A 51 -7.30 -14.04 -2.28
C LYS A 51 -7.48 -12.57 -2.58
N GLY A 52 -6.51 -11.99 -3.29
CA GLY A 52 -6.52 -10.57 -3.65
C GLY A 52 -5.34 -9.81 -3.09
N ALA A 53 -5.43 -8.49 -3.16
CA ALA A 53 -4.37 -7.59 -2.73
C ALA A 53 -4.52 -7.23 -1.25
N TYR A 54 -3.45 -7.36 -0.49
CA TYR A 54 -3.43 -6.93 0.90
C TYR A 54 -2.03 -6.53 1.38
N ALA A 55 -2.00 -5.60 2.31
CA ALA A 55 -0.86 -5.35 3.18
C ALA A 55 -1.43 -5.24 4.59
N LEU A 56 -1.06 -6.16 5.45
CA LEU A 56 -1.62 -6.26 6.79
C LEU A 56 -0.56 -5.99 7.85
N VAL A 57 -0.97 -5.27 8.88
CA VAL A 57 -0.20 -5.13 10.11
C VAL A 57 -1.03 -5.69 11.25
N VAL A 58 -0.51 -6.72 11.91
CA VAL A 58 -1.17 -7.41 13.02
C VAL A 58 -0.36 -7.18 14.28
N MET A 59 -1.01 -6.64 15.31
CA MET A 59 -0.39 -6.38 16.59
C MET A 59 -0.89 -7.35 17.65
N SER A 60 0.03 -7.89 18.41
CA SER A 60 -0.23 -8.66 19.63
C SER A 60 0.51 -8.02 20.82
N PRO A 61 0.26 -8.43 22.07
CA PRO A 61 0.94 -7.83 23.22
C PRO A 61 2.47 -7.87 23.21
N ARG A 62 3.06 -8.72 22.40
CA ARG A 62 4.51 -8.95 22.37
C ARG A 62 5.14 -8.87 20.98
N LYS A 63 4.34 -8.74 19.91
CA LYS A 63 4.81 -8.82 18.53
C LYS A 63 4.02 -7.89 17.63
N LEU A 64 4.73 -7.34 16.65
CA LEU A 64 4.16 -6.65 15.50
C LEU A 64 4.50 -7.47 14.26
N ILE A 65 3.50 -7.82 13.47
CA ILE A 65 3.65 -8.66 12.29
C ILE A 65 3.19 -7.85 11.08
N GLY A 66 4.04 -7.75 10.06
CA GLY A 66 3.68 -7.21 8.76
C GLY A 66 3.67 -8.32 7.73
N ILE A 67 2.64 -8.39 6.89
CA ILE A 67 2.57 -9.35 5.79
C ILE A 67 2.05 -8.69 4.52
N ARG A 68 2.73 -8.93 3.42
CA ARG A 68 2.39 -8.41 2.10
C ARG A 68 1.85 -9.53 1.21
N ASP A 69 0.87 -9.23 0.36
CA ASP A 69 0.29 -10.23 -0.54
C ASP A 69 1.33 -10.87 -1.48
N PRO A 70 1.11 -12.11 -1.95
CA PRO A 70 2.10 -12.85 -2.74
C PRO A 70 2.48 -12.19 -4.07
N LEU A 71 1.63 -11.31 -4.61
CA LEU A 71 1.89 -10.58 -5.85
C LEU A 71 2.53 -9.22 -5.59
N GLY A 72 2.51 -8.73 -4.34
CA GLY A 72 3.00 -7.40 -3.98
C GLY A 72 2.15 -6.26 -4.54
N LEU A 73 0.84 -6.50 -4.72
CA LEU A 73 -0.09 -5.50 -5.25
C LEU A 73 -0.19 -4.26 -4.37
N LYS A 74 -0.17 -4.46 -3.04
CA LYS A 74 -0.17 -3.36 -2.07
C LYS A 74 1.21 -3.17 -1.45
N PRO A 75 1.64 -1.92 -1.24
CA PRO A 75 2.94 -1.63 -0.66
C PRO A 75 2.96 -1.87 0.86
N LEU A 76 4.11 -2.26 1.35
CA LEU A 76 4.43 -2.33 2.77
C LEU A 76 5.94 -2.16 2.92
N CYS A 77 6.37 -1.26 3.79
CA CYS A 77 7.79 -1.01 4.02
C CYS A 77 8.15 -1.05 5.50
N LEU A 78 9.43 -1.29 5.75
CA LEU A 78 10.05 -1.35 7.05
C LEU A 78 10.96 -0.15 7.24
N GLY A 79 10.79 0.53 8.36
CA GLY A 79 11.68 1.57 8.83
C GLY A 79 12.25 1.27 10.21
N LYS A 80 13.25 2.06 10.60
CA LYS A 80 13.88 1.98 11.92
C LYS A 80 14.07 3.38 12.48
N ARG A 81 13.71 3.54 13.74
CA ARG A 81 14.02 4.74 14.54
C ARG A 81 14.64 4.29 15.84
N ASP A 82 15.91 4.65 16.07
CA ASP A 82 16.68 4.18 17.20
C ASP A 82 16.67 2.63 17.28
N ASN A 83 16.15 2.08 18.37
CA ASN A 83 15.97 0.64 18.57
C ASN A 83 14.57 0.12 18.22
N THR A 84 13.72 0.96 17.61
CA THR A 84 12.33 0.62 17.30
C THR A 84 12.14 0.45 15.80
N TYR A 85 11.46 -0.60 15.41
CA TYR A 85 11.07 -0.83 14.02
C TYR A 85 9.65 -0.31 13.76
N VAL A 86 9.43 0.19 12.56
CA VAL A 86 8.15 0.78 12.11
C VAL A 86 7.73 0.10 10.81
N LEU A 87 6.46 -0.25 10.71
CA LEU A 87 5.85 -0.71 9.47
C LEU A 87 4.93 0.39 8.93
N ALA A 88 5.01 0.66 7.66
CA ALA A 88 4.17 1.64 6.98
C ALA A 88 3.85 1.20 5.55
N SER A 89 2.78 1.76 4.98
CA SER A 89 2.45 1.54 3.56
C SER A 89 3.36 2.33 2.62
N GLU A 90 3.95 3.43 3.08
CA GLU A 90 4.76 4.32 2.25
C GLU A 90 5.99 4.84 3.01
N SER A 91 7.11 5.05 2.30
CA SER A 91 8.36 5.56 2.89
C SER A 91 8.20 6.98 3.46
N CYS A 92 7.33 7.82 2.88
CA CYS A 92 7.05 9.16 3.41
C CYS A 92 6.43 9.12 4.82
N ALA A 93 5.68 8.07 5.15
CA ALA A 93 5.13 7.90 6.50
C ALA A 93 6.24 7.59 7.52
N LEU A 94 7.26 6.84 7.12
CA LEU A 94 8.45 6.61 7.96
C LEU A 94 9.18 7.91 8.26
N THR A 95 9.42 8.72 7.23
CA THR A 95 10.04 10.05 7.38
C THR A 95 9.25 10.95 8.32
N SER A 96 7.91 10.92 8.23
CA SER A 96 7.02 11.74 9.07
C SER A 96 7.13 11.41 10.56
N VAL A 97 7.51 10.19 10.93
CA VAL A 97 7.72 9.77 12.31
C VAL A 97 9.20 9.75 12.72
N GLY A 98 10.08 10.28 11.87
CA GLY A 98 11.52 10.31 12.09
C GLY A 98 12.19 8.93 12.04
N ALA A 99 11.62 7.99 11.30
CA ALA A 99 12.22 6.68 11.05
C ALA A 99 12.96 6.68 9.71
N GLU A 100 14.10 6.02 9.69
CA GLU A 100 14.86 5.77 8.48
C GLU A 100 14.24 4.59 7.72
N PHE A 101 14.16 4.70 6.39
CA PHE A 101 13.74 3.60 5.52
C PHE A 101 14.79 2.50 5.53
N VAL A 102 14.38 1.28 5.81
CA VAL A 102 15.28 0.10 5.80
C VAL A 102 15.12 -0.64 4.47
N ARG A 103 13.89 -1.03 4.13
CA ARG A 103 13.56 -1.72 2.88
C ARG A 103 12.05 -1.86 2.69
N ASP A 104 11.64 -2.17 1.49
CA ASP A 104 10.30 -2.72 1.26
C ASP A 104 10.19 -4.16 1.78
N ILE A 105 8.97 -4.56 2.19
CA ILE A 105 8.63 -5.96 2.46
C ILE A 105 8.39 -6.63 1.11
N GLU A 106 9.05 -7.74 0.87
CA GLU A 106 8.94 -8.44 -0.41
C GLU A 106 7.52 -9.03 -0.61
N PRO A 107 7.08 -9.20 -1.87
CA PRO A 107 5.83 -9.92 -2.16
C PRO A 107 5.81 -11.31 -1.53
N GLY A 108 4.74 -11.60 -0.77
CA GLY A 108 4.60 -12.86 -0.04
C GLY A 108 5.47 -12.99 1.23
N GLU A 109 6.14 -11.93 1.62
CA GLU A 109 6.94 -11.91 2.86
C GLU A 109 6.07 -11.53 4.05
N MET A 110 6.27 -12.24 5.15
CA MET A 110 5.83 -11.89 6.48
C MET A 110 7.03 -11.55 7.36
N VAL A 111 7.03 -10.38 7.97
CA VAL A 111 8.02 -9.97 8.97
C VAL A 111 7.40 -9.97 10.36
N THR A 112 8.12 -10.49 11.34
CA THR A 112 7.73 -10.47 12.74
C THR A 112 8.75 -9.68 13.55
N ILE A 113 8.29 -8.62 14.18
CA ILE A 113 9.07 -7.76 15.05
C ILE A 113 8.73 -8.10 16.51
N SER A 114 9.75 -8.40 17.30
CA SER A 114 9.62 -8.75 18.71
C SER A 114 10.80 -8.23 19.53
N LYS A 115 10.82 -8.48 20.83
CA LYS A 115 11.99 -8.18 21.68
C LYS A 115 13.27 -8.93 21.26
N LYS A 116 13.14 -10.00 20.46
CA LYS A 116 14.28 -10.76 19.91
C LYS A 116 14.85 -10.17 18.63
N GLY A 117 14.20 -9.15 18.07
CA GLY A 117 14.56 -8.53 16.79
C GLY A 117 13.51 -8.79 15.73
N ILE A 118 13.94 -8.84 14.46
CA ILE A 118 13.13 -9.10 13.28
C ILE A 118 13.40 -10.51 12.78
N GLU A 119 12.31 -11.23 12.48
CA GLU A 119 12.32 -12.50 11.78
C GLU A 119 11.52 -12.36 10.47
N SER A 120 12.01 -12.95 9.38
CA SER A 120 11.36 -12.96 8.07
C SER A 120 10.93 -14.37 7.71
N ASN A 121 9.70 -14.52 7.22
CA ASN A 121 9.16 -15.74 6.65
C ASN A 121 8.70 -15.47 5.22
N LYS A 122 9.19 -16.26 4.26
CA LYS A 122 8.91 -16.12 2.82
C LYS A 122 8.13 -17.31 2.24
N GLU A 123 7.35 -18.00 3.05
CA GLU A 123 6.60 -19.18 2.63
C GLU A 123 5.58 -18.88 1.52
N LEU A 124 5.02 -17.66 1.50
CA LEU A 124 4.09 -17.21 0.46
C LEU A 124 4.78 -16.57 -0.75
N ALA A 125 6.11 -16.41 -0.71
CA ALA A 125 6.87 -15.81 -1.80
C ALA A 125 7.05 -16.82 -2.95
N GLY A 126 7.33 -16.31 -4.17
CA GLY A 126 7.65 -17.14 -5.34
C GLY A 126 6.71 -16.97 -6.53
N GLY A 127 5.75 -16.04 -6.44
CA GLY A 127 4.89 -15.64 -7.56
C GLY A 127 5.51 -14.57 -8.47
N LYS A 128 4.78 -14.20 -9.53
CA LYS A 128 5.07 -13.01 -10.32
C LYS A 128 4.76 -11.77 -9.49
N HIS A 129 5.67 -10.82 -9.46
CA HIS A 129 5.39 -9.51 -8.90
C HIS A 129 4.42 -8.74 -9.82
N ALA A 130 3.39 -8.15 -9.24
CA ALA A 130 2.35 -7.43 -9.96
C ALA A 130 1.95 -6.18 -9.19
N HIS A 131 2.78 -5.14 -9.28
CA HIS A 131 2.51 -3.87 -8.59
C HIS A 131 1.23 -3.22 -9.11
N CYS A 132 0.45 -2.65 -8.22
CA CYS A 132 -0.73 -1.89 -8.58
C CYS A 132 -0.31 -0.57 -9.22
N VAL A 133 -0.63 -0.38 -10.51
CA VAL A 133 -0.30 0.86 -11.23
C VAL A 133 -0.90 2.10 -10.57
N PHE A 134 -2.07 1.99 -9.92
CA PHE A 134 -2.72 3.10 -9.23
C PHE A 134 -1.92 3.64 -8.04
N GLU A 135 -1.09 2.83 -7.41
CA GLU A 135 -0.18 3.31 -6.37
C GLU A 135 0.80 4.33 -6.96
N TYR A 136 1.36 4.04 -8.14
CA TYR A 136 2.34 4.92 -8.80
C TYR A 136 1.69 6.17 -9.39
N ILE A 137 0.53 6.06 -10.05
CA ILE A 137 -0.06 7.19 -10.78
C ILE A 137 -0.95 8.08 -9.93
N TYR A 138 -1.48 7.56 -8.80
CA TYR A 138 -2.51 8.28 -8.05
C TYR A 138 -2.35 8.24 -6.52
N PHE A 139 -2.29 7.04 -5.88
CA PHE A 139 -2.43 6.94 -4.43
C PHE A 139 -1.21 7.41 -3.65
N ALA A 140 0.00 6.96 -4.02
CA ALA A 140 1.20 7.26 -3.27
C ALA A 140 1.55 8.75 -3.29
N ARG A 141 2.12 9.23 -2.19
CA ARG A 141 2.66 10.59 -2.13
C ARG A 141 3.87 10.73 -3.04
N LEU A 142 4.07 11.96 -3.53
CA LEU A 142 5.14 12.26 -4.50
C LEU A 142 6.55 12.03 -3.95
N ASP A 143 6.70 12.20 -2.65
CA ASP A 143 7.97 12.02 -1.93
C ASP A 143 8.21 10.57 -1.46
N SER A 144 7.31 9.64 -1.83
CA SER A 144 7.48 8.22 -1.54
C SER A 144 8.35 7.52 -2.56
N GLU A 145 9.05 6.49 -2.06
CA GLU A 145 9.69 5.45 -2.87
C GLU A 145 9.03 4.11 -2.55
N MET A 146 8.71 3.34 -3.57
CA MET A 146 8.10 2.02 -3.47
C MET A 146 8.78 1.06 -4.44
N ASP A 147 9.20 -0.10 -3.94
CA ASP A 147 9.87 -1.14 -4.72
C ASP A 147 11.02 -0.58 -5.59
N GLY A 148 11.81 0.34 -5.01
CA GLY A 148 12.95 1.00 -5.65
C GLY A 148 12.60 2.08 -6.69
N VAL A 149 11.31 2.48 -6.77
CA VAL A 149 10.86 3.50 -7.73
C VAL A 149 10.35 4.74 -6.99
N LYS A 150 10.98 5.89 -7.26
CA LYS A 150 10.49 7.18 -6.77
C LYS A 150 9.23 7.58 -7.50
N ILE A 151 8.17 7.86 -6.74
CA ILE A 151 6.84 8.17 -7.28
C ILE A 151 6.83 9.41 -8.16
N TYR A 152 7.54 10.46 -7.74
CA TYR A 152 7.68 11.68 -8.54
C TYR A 152 8.24 11.38 -9.94
N ASP A 153 9.35 10.62 -10.01
CA ASP A 153 10.01 10.29 -11.27
C ASP A 153 9.16 9.38 -12.16
N ALA A 154 8.40 8.45 -11.53
CA ALA A 154 7.47 7.59 -12.27
C ALA A 154 6.38 8.43 -12.97
N ARG A 155 5.82 9.44 -12.28
CA ARG A 155 4.79 10.31 -12.85
C ARG A 155 5.35 11.26 -13.93
N ILE A 156 6.56 11.79 -13.75
CA ILE A 156 7.24 12.56 -14.81
C ILE A 156 7.40 11.69 -16.07
N ARG A 157 7.93 10.46 -15.93
CA ARG A 157 8.09 9.55 -17.07
C ARG A 157 6.74 9.19 -17.72
N GLY A 158 5.70 8.99 -16.91
CA GLY A 158 4.33 8.78 -17.41
C GLY A 158 3.83 9.95 -18.27
N GLY A 159 4.05 11.18 -17.81
CA GLY A 159 3.70 12.39 -18.55
C GLY A 159 4.45 12.52 -19.86
N LYS A 160 5.76 12.26 -19.88
CA LYS A 160 6.58 12.23 -21.11
C LYS A 160 6.09 11.17 -22.10
N SER A 161 5.78 9.97 -21.61
CA SER A 161 5.24 8.90 -22.45
C SER A 161 3.86 9.28 -23.03
N LEU A 162 3.02 9.95 -22.25
CA LEU A 162 1.72 10.44 -22.71
C LEU A 162 1.86 11.46 -23.85
N ALA A 163 2.78 12.41 -23.71
CA ALA A 163 3.03 13.42 -24.75
C ALA A 163 3.47 12.79 -26.08
N LYS A 164 4.30 11.72 -26.03
CA LYS A 164 4.68 10.95 -27.24
C LYS A 164 3.53 10.20 -27.88
N SER A 165 2.68 9.60 -27.06
CA SER A 165 1.59 8.75 -27.55
C SER A 165 0.36 9.56 -28.02
N TYR A 166 0.14 10.71 -27.40
CA TYR A 166 -1.01 11.59 -27.66
C TYR A 166 -0.60 13.06 -27.68
N PRO A 167 0.12 13.47 -28.73
CA PRO A 167 0.48 14.87 -28.92
C PRO A 167 -0.78 15.70 -29.20
N VAL A 168 -0.84 16.88 -28.58
CA VAL A 168 -1.91 17.88 -28.82
C VAL A 168 -1.32 19.25 -29.06
N GLU A 169 -2.03 20.10 -29.78
CA GLU A 169 -1.73 21.53 -29.90
C GLU A 169 -2.49 22.26 -28.80
N ALA A 170 -1.77 22.97 -27.93
CA ALA A 170 -2.32 23.73 -26.81
C ALA A 170 -1.36 24.86 -26.39
N ASP A 171 -1.92 25.86 -25.75
CA ASP A 171 -1.14 27.02 -25.26
C ASP A 171 -0.53 26.74 -23.88
N LEU A 172 -1.09 25.82 -23.11
CA LEU A 172 -0.70 25.55 -21.73
C LEU A 172 -0.96 24.09 -21.33
N VAL A 173 -0.03 23.52 -20.59
CA VAL A 173 -0.22 22.25 -19.87
C VAL A 173 -0.41 22.54 -18.38
N ALA A 174 -1.50 22.06 -17.80
CA ALA A 174 -1.79 22.19 -16.38
C ALA A 174 -2.16 20.84 -15.76
N GLY A 175 -1.66 20.57 -14.56
CA GLY A 175 -1.99 19.36 -13.81
C GLY A 175 -3.13 19.58 -12.83
N VAL A 176 -4.01 18.57 -12.72
CA VAL A 176 -5.01 18.57 -11.64
C VAL A 176 -4.28 18.25 -10.32
N PRO A 177 -4.36 19.13 -9.31
CA PRO A 177 -3.69 18.92 -8.03
C PRO A 177 -4.25 17.70 -7.28
N GLU A 178 -3.41 16.97 -6.54
CA GLU A 178 -1.96 17.13 -6.42
C GLU A 178 -1.25 16.08 -7.29
N SER A 179 -1.88 14.92 -7.51
CA SER A 179 -1.29 13.74 -8.16
C SER A 179 -0.95 13.95 -9.64
N GLY A 180 -1.70 14.82 -10.34
CA GLY A 180 -1.49 15.09 -11.77
C GLY A 180 -0.37 16.09 -12.09
N ILE A 181 0.10 16.86 -11.13
CA ILE A 181 1.10 17.93 -11.37
C ILE A 181 2.41 17.39 -11.96
N PRO A 182 3.06 16.34 -11.44
CA PRO A 182 4.28 15.84 -12.05
C PRO A 182 4.09 15.25 -13.45
N ALA A 183 2.95 14.59 -13.69
CA ALA A 183 2.64 14.07 -15.03
C ALA A 183 2.48 15.21 -16.04
N ALA A 184 1.77 16.29 -15.67
CA ALA A 184 1.64 17.49 -16.50
C ALA A 184 3.00 18.15 -16.76
N LYS A 185 3.87 18.22 -15.74
CA LYS A 185 5.24 18.71 -15.92
C LYS A 185 6.01 17.85 -16.91
N GLY A 186 5.96 16.52 -16.78
CA GLY A 186 6.59 15.60 -17.73
C GLY A 186 6.05 15.74 -19.15
N TYR A 187 4.74 15.95 -19.30
CA TYR A 187 4.11 16.22 -20.59
C TYR A 187 4.64 17.51 -21.21
N SER A 188 4.69 18.59 -20.42
CA SER A 188 5.25 19.89 -20.87
C SER A 188 6.71 19.77 -21.31
N GLU A 189 7.54 19.08 -20.54
CA GLU A 189 8.96 18.88 -20.88
C GLU A 189 9.17 18.14 -22.20
N GLU A 190 8.29 17.19 -22.53
CA GLU A 190 8.41 16.40 -23.76
C GLU A 190 7.76 17.10 -24.96
N SER A 191 6.61 17.74 -24.78
CA SER A 191 5.87 18.40 -25.86
C SER A 191 6.39 19.79 -26.21
N GLY A 192 7.13 20.45 -25.31
CA GLY A 192 7.54 21.85 -25.43
C GLY A 192 6.43 22.86 -25.11
N ILE A 193 5.22 22.41 -24.80
CA ILE A 193 4.12 23.31 -24.40
C ILE A 193 4.36 23.82 -22.98
N PRO A 194 4.23 25.15 -22.71
CA PRO A 194 4.49 25.71 -21.39
C PRO A 194 3.69 25.05 -20.27
N PHE A 195 4.32 24.81 -19.11
CA PHE A 195 3.66 24.37 -17.90
C PHE A 195 3.13 25.55 -17.09
N GLY A 196 1.91 25.44 -16.55
CA GLY A 196 1.36 26.45 -15.66
C GLY A 196 0.32 25.86 -14.69
N PHE A 197 -0.09 26.69 -13.73
CA PHE A 197 -1.13 26.34 -12.76
C PHE A 197 -2.48 26.92 -13.22
N ALA A 198 -3.42 26.03 -13.57
CA ALA A 198 -4.81 26.40 -13.89
C ALA A 198 -5.79 26.00 -12.78
N PHE A 199 -5.37 25.13 -11.86
CA PHE A 199 -6.18 24.63 -10.76
C PHE A 199 -5.46 24.82 -9.43
N TYR A 200 -6.24 25.10 -8.38
CA TYR A 200 -5.76 25.16 -7.02
C TYR A 200 -6.65 24.33 -6.10
N LYS A 201 -6.04 23.43 -5.33
CA LYS A 201 -6.77 22.59 -4.39
C LYS A 201 -7.15 23.39 -3.14
N ASN A 202 -8.43 23.38 -2.78
CA ASN A 202 -8.86 23.89 -1.50
C ASN A 202 -8.50 22.87 -0.40
N SER A 203 -7.51 23.21 0.43
CA SER A 203 -7.02 22.33 1.51
C SER A 203 -8.03 22.14 2.66
N TYR A 204 -9.04 23.01 2.76
CA TYR A 204 -10.08 22.92 3.80
C TYR A 204 -11.21 21.97 3.43
N ILE A 205 -11.32 21.58 2.17
CA ILE A 205 -12.35 20.67 1.67
C ILE A 205 -11.72 19.30 1.41
N GLY A 206 -12.28 18.27 2.04
CA GLY A 206 -11.88 16.87 1.78
C GLY A 206 -12.38 16.39 0.41
N ARG A 207 -12.16 15.09 0.14
CA ARG A 207 -12.61 14.46 -1.10
C ARG A 207 -14.14 14.53 -1.22
N THR A 208 -14.64 15.08 -2.34
CA THR A 208 -16.06 15.33 -2.54
C THR A 208 -16.81 14.17 -3.20
N PHE A 209 -16.17 13.45 -4.12
CA PHE A 209 -16.80 12.37 -4.88
C PHE A 209 -16.90 11.01 -4.16
N ILE A 210 -16.38 10.92 -2.95
CA ILE A 210 -16.42 9.71 -2.12
C ILE A 210 -17.23 9.91 -0.83
N LYS A 211 -17.96 11.02 -0.70
CA LYS A 211 -18.86 11.22 0.44
C LYS A 211 -20.05 10.26 0.28
N PRO A 212 -20.46 9.58 1.36
CA PRO A 212 -21.73 8.90 1.35
C PRO A 212 -22.85 9.93 1.15
N THR A 213 -23.82 9.60 0.31
CA THR A 213 -25.01 10.40 0.05
C THR A 213 -25.90 10.48 1.28
#